data_4e82a3ec734970e7d0064fb6f7203db3
#
_entry.id   4e82a3ec734970e7d0064fb6f7203db3
#
_cell.length_a   1.000
_cell.length_b   1.000
_cell.length_c   1.000
_cell.angle_alpha   90.00
_cell.angle_beta   90.00
_cell.angle_gamma   90.00
#
_symmetry.space_group_name_H-M   'P 1'
#
loop_
_entity.id
_entity.type
_entity.pdbx_description
1 polymer ?
#
loop_
_entity_poly.entity_id
_entity_poly.type
_entity_poly.pdbx_seq_one_letter_code
_entity_poly.pdbx_strand_id
1 'polypeptide(L)'
;MSEIGLLPAYLIVGTDGVKRDHAVSRMKARLEKTGMVEFNLDERDMTKDPDIESIIGSLNTFPMGSEFRLVILDGCSKLAKAVSEPLVEYLASPSPTTVCLVIADSLAKNTRLYKAIAKIDKKAVIDCSGTKRWELPRRVQQMATQRGKSISTAAAEELVSRSGENTRMLDNDLAKLAQMVEAPQIELADVERWIV
;
A
#
# COMPACT_ATOMS: atom_id res chain seq x y z
N MET A 1 -10.91 -11.82 17.33
CA MET A 1 -10.58 -11.91 15.89
C MET A 1 -11.92 -11.82 15.17
N SER A 2 -12.03 -10.92 14.19
CA SER A 2 -13.25 -10.84 13.38
C SER A 2 -13.46 -12.17 12.64
N GLU A 3 -14.71 -12.58 12.41
CA GLU A 3 -15.09 -13.79 11.65
C GLU A 3 -14.45 -13.81 10.24
N ILE A 4 -14.16 -12.63 9.68
CA ILE A 4 -13.53 -12.43 8.36
C ILE A 4 -12.02 -12.69 8.34
N GLY A 5 -11.36 -13.00 9.47
CA GLY A 5 -9.92 -13.23 9.55
C GLY A 5 -9.06 -12.01 9.15
N LEU A 6 -9.65 -10.79 9.17
CA LEU A 6 -8.98 -9.51 8.98
C LEU A 6 -8.96 -8.73 10.29
N LEU A 7 -7.98 -7.85 10.45
CA LEU A 7 -7.98 -6.87 11.53
C LEU A 7 -8.92 -5.70 11.18
N PRO A 8 -9.54 -5.06 12.17
CA PRO A 8 -10.47 -3.96 11.93
C PRO A 8 -9.78 -2.70 11.39
N ALA A 9 -8.48 -2.58 11.54
CA ALA A 9 -7.72 -1.51 10.92
C ALA A 9 -6.29 -1.92 10.59
N TYR A 10 -5.74 -1.27 9.54
CA TYR A 10 -4.34 -1.36 9.12
C TYR A 10 -3.78 0.03 8.86
N LEU A 11 -2.49 0.21 9.13
CA LEU A 11 -1.71 1.38 8.76
C LEU A 11 -0.66 0.98 7.73
N ILE A 12 -0.75 1.52 6.52
CA ILE A 12 0.30 1.46 5.51
C ILE A 12 1.12 2.74 5.64
N VAL A 13 2.38 2.62 6.06
CA VAL A 13 3.25 3.78 6.29
C VAL A 13 4.57 3.65 5.55
N GLY A 14 4.94 4.69 4.81
CA GLY A 14 6.18 4.77 4.04
C GLY A 14 5.99 5.32 2.64
N THR A 15 7.09 5.67 1.98
CA THR A 15 7.14 6.36 0.69
C THR A 15 7.32 5.43 -0.51
N ASP A 16 7.50 4.11 -0.30
CA ASP A 16 7.60 3.14 -1.39
C ASP A 16 6.22 2.89 -2.03
N GLY A 17 5.96 3.59 -3.15
CA GLY A 17 4.68 3.53 -3.84
C GLY A 17 4.32 2.12 -4.31
N VAL A 18 5.29 1.31 -4.77
CA VAL A 18 5.04 -0.06 -5.24
C VAL A 18 4.60 -0.96 -4.09
N LYS A 19 5.26 -0.88 -2.94
CA LYS A 19 4.84 -1.63 -1.74
C LYS A 19 3.44 -1.23 -1.29
N ARG A 20 3.14 0.08 -1.30
CA ARG A 20 1.81 0.62 -0.94
C ARG A 20 0.73 0.10 -1.88
N ASP A 21 0.95 0.23 -3.20
CA ASP A 21 0.01 -0.23 -4.22
C ASP A 21 -0.27 -1.74 -4.09
N HIS A 22 0.77 -2.54 -3.84
CA HIS A 22 0.61 -3.98 -3.57
C HIS A 22 -0.21 -4.26 -2.31
N ALA A 23 0.02 -3.52 -1.22
CA ALA A 23 -0.74 -3.72 0.01
C ALA A 23 -2.22 -3.35 -0.16
N VAL A 24 -2.51 -2.23 -0.83
CA VAL A 24 -3.88 -1.78 -1.15
C VAL A 24 -4.57 -2.77 -2.09
N SER A 25 -3.89 -3.17 -3.19
CA SER A 25 -4.45 -4.10 -4.18
C SER A 25 -4.82 -5.45 -3.57
N ARG A 26 -4.02 -5.96 -2.63
CA ARG A 26 -4.34 -7.20 -1.89
C ARG A 26 -5.63 -7.09 -1.08
N MET A 27 -5.89 -5.93 -0.46
CA MET A 27 -7.13 -5.69 0.29
C MET A 27 -8.32 -5.57 -0.65
N LYS A 28 -8.20 -4.82 -1.75
CA LYS A 28 -9.23 -4.70 -2.78
C LYS A 28 -9.56 -6.06 -3.41
N ALA A 29 -8.55 -6.82 -3.82
CA ALA A 29 -8.75 -8.16 -4.39
C ALA A 29 -9.43 -9.15 -3.41
N ARG A 30 -9.26 -8.93 -2.09
CA ARG A 30 -9.99 -9.71 -1.09
C ARG A 30 -11.46 -9.30 -0.99
N LEU A 31 -11.75 -8.00 -1.09
CA LEU A 31 -13.12 -7.50 -1.17
C LEU A 31 -13.84 -7.99 -2.44
N GLU A 32 -13.15 -7.96 -3.60
CA GLU A 32 -13.68 -8.43 -4.88
C GLU A 32 -14.19 -9.88 -4.82
N LYS A 33 -13.54 -10.74 -4.03
CA LYS A 33 -13.97 -12.13 -3.85
C LYS A 33 -15.25 -12.28 -3.06
N THR A 34 -15.63 -11.27 -2.27
CA THR A 34 -16.86 -11.29 -1.46
C THR A 34 -18.07 -10.66 -2.16
N GLY A 35 -17.84 -9.98 -3.31
CA GLY A 35 -18.88 -9.37 -4.14
C GLY A 35 -19.27 -7.95 -3.76
N MET A 36 -20.06 -7.32 -4.63
CA MET A 36 -20.64 -5.97 -4.44
C MET A 36 -19.63 -4.89 -4.00
N VAL A 37 -18.48 -4.83 -4.70
CA VAL A 37 -17.38 -3.92 -4.38
C VAL A 37 -17.84 -2.45 -4.37
N GLU A 38 -18.65 -2.05 -5.35
CA GLU A 38 -19.15 -0.68 -5.51
C GLU A 38 -19.94 -0.15 -4.30
N PHE A 39 -20.53 -1.03 -3.51
CA PHE A 39 -21.25 -0.66 -2.29
C PHE A 39 -20.41 -0.76 -1.03
N ASN A 40 -19.30 -1.49 -1.09
CA ASN A 40 -18.50 -1.85 0.07
C ASN A 40 -17.08 -1.28 0.07
N LEU A 41 -16.68 -0.58 -1.00
CA LEU A 41 -15.42 0.16 -1.08
C LEU A 41 -15.71 1.66 -0.94
N ASP A 42 -15.07 2.31 0.03
CA ASP A 42 -15.08 3.77 0.19
C ASP A 42 -13.63 4.27 0.25
N GLU A 43 -13.27 5.16 -0.66
CA GLU A 43 -11.92 5.73 -0.75
C GLU A 43 -11.98 7.24 -0.51
N ARG A 44 -11.24 7.72 0.48
CA ARG A 44 -11.21 9.12 0.91
C ARG A 44 -9.81 9.70 0.83
N ASP A 45 -9.69 10.85 0.17
CA ASP A 45 -8.50 11.69 0.18
C ASP A 45 -8.52 12.60 1.42
N MET A 46 -7.64 12.30 2.37
CA MET A 46 -7.55 12.99 3.65
C MET A 46 -6.74 14.29 3.58
N THR A 47 -6.24 14.66 2.40
CA THR A 47 -5.47 15.91 2.19
C THR A 47 -6.36 17.12 1.92
N LYS A 48 -7.64 16.91 1.56
CA LYS A 48 -8.57 17.92 1.09
C LYS A 48 -9.74 18.11 2.06
N ASP A 49 -9.49 18.74 3.19
CA ASP A 49 -10.51 19.08 4.20
C ASP A 49 -11.55 17.96 4.41
N PRO A 50 -11.15 16.81 4.97
CA PRO A 50 -11.97 15.63 5.02
C PRO A 50 -13.18 15.82 5.96
N ASP A 51 -14.38 15.48 5.47
CA ASP A 51 -15.59 15.40 6.29
C ASP A 51 -15.51 14.18 7.21
N ILE A 52 -15.05 14.42 8.43
CA ILE A 52 -14.83 13.35 9.41
C ILE A 52 -16.14 12.69 9.85
N GLU A 53 -17.26 13.40 9.91
CA GLU A 53 -18.54 12.84 10.30
C GLU A 53 -19.02 11.82 9.24
N SER A 54 -18.91 12.17 7.96
CA SER A 54 -19.19 11.26 6.84
C SER A 54 -18.28 10.04 6.86
N ILE A 55 -16.99 10.21 7.18
CA ILE A 55 -16.02 9.10 7.28
C ILE A 55 -16.39 8.15 8.42
N ILE A 56 -16.68 8.67 9.61
CA ILE A 56 -17.10 7.85 10.76
C ILE A 56 -18.41 7.15 10.45
N GLY A 57 -19.36 7.82 9.78
CA GLY A 57 -20.59 7.21 9.29
C GLY A 57 -20.31 6.02 8.36
N SER A 58 -19.40 6.19 7.40
CA SER A 58 -19.00 5.11 6.49
C SER A 58 -18.33 3.94 7.21
N LEU A 59 -17.46 4.22 8.19
CA LEU A 59 -16.79 3.20 9.00
C LEU A 59 -17.77 2.37 9.85
N ASN A 60 -18.92 2.94 10.22
CA ASN A 60 -19.98 2.28 10.99
C ASN A 60 -21.09 1.68 10.11
N THR A 61 -21.00 1.83 8.78
CA THR A 61 -21.99 1.26 7.86
C THR A 61 -21.74 -0.24 7.67
N PHE A 62 -22.79 -1.03 7.80
CA PHE A 62 -22.72 -2.47 7.53
C PHE A 62 -22.46 -2.76 6.07
N PRO A 63 -21.69 -3.84 5.73
CA PRO A 63 -21.49 -4.26 4.38
C PRO A 63 -22.79 -4.75 3.73
N MET A 64 -22.95 -4.46 2.44
CA MET A 64 -24.11 -4.88 1.65
C MET A 64 -23.73 -6.08 0.75
N GLY A 65 -24.25 -7.26 1.05
CA GLY A 65 -24.01 -8.46 0.24
C GLY A 65 -22.52 -8.89 0.17
N SER A 66 -21.73 -8.52 1.16
CA SER A 66 -20.31 -8.81 1.27
C SER A 66 -19.95 -9.19 2.70
N GLU A 67 -18.85 -9.89 2.92
CA GLU A 67 -18.36 -10.25 4.26
C GLU A 67 -17.86 -9.03 5.04
N PHE A 68 -17.35 -8.02 4.35
CA PHE A 68 -16.82 -6.81 4.99
C PHE A 68 -16.93 -5.59 4.10
N ARG A 69 -16.83 -4.42 4.73
CA ARG A 69 -16.67 -3.11 4.11
C ARG A 69 -15.21 -2.68 4.20
N LEU A 70 -14.65 -2.11 3.14
CA LEU A 70 -13.30 -1.56 3.11
C LEU A 70 -13.37 -0.04 2.97
N VAL A 71 -12.86 0.68 3.97
CA VAL A 71 -12.72 2.14 3.95
C VAL A 71 -11.24 2.49 3.88
N ILE A 72 -10.82 3.14 2.82
CA ILE A 72 -9.43 3.55 2.57
C ILE A 72 -9.31 5.05 2.81
N LEU A 73 -8.44 5.42 3.73
CA LEU A 73 -8.12 6.81 4.07
C LEU A 73 -6.70 7.12 3.59
N ASP A 74 -6.57 7.78 2.44
CA ASP A 74 -5.26 8.12 1.86
C ASP A 74 -4.83 9.54 2.24
N GLY A 75 -3.52 9.74 2.42
CA GLY A 75 -2.95 11.06 2.75
C GLY A 75 -2.97 11.40 4.24
N CYS A 76 -2.96 10.41 5.13
CA CYS A 76 -3.06 10.59 6.59
C CYS A 76 -1.77 11.06 7.29
N SER A 77 -0.77 11.57 6.58
CA SER A 77 0.53 11.98 7.16
C SER A 77 0.43 13.14 8.15
N LYS A 78 -0.50 14.06 7.91
CA LYS A 78 -0.68 15.29 8.71
C LYS A 78 -2.16 15.59 8.90
N LEU A 79 -2.82 14.85 9.78
CA LEU A 79 -4.21 15.10 10.11
C LEU A 79 -4.34 16.15 11.22
N ALA A 80 -5.28 17.09 11.04
CA ALA A 80 -5.69 17.99 12.10
C ALA A 80 -6.24 17.19 13.30
N LYS A 81 -6.13 17.75 14.50
CA LYS A 81 -6.63 17.10 15.71
C LYS A 81 -8.14 16.79 15.61
N ALA A 82 -8.92 17.72 15.05
CA ALA A 82 -10.36 17.54 14.85
C ALA A 82 -10.70 16.33 13.95
N VAL A 83 -9.81 15.91 13.07
CA VAL A 83 -9.97 14.75 12.19
C VAL A 83 -9.40 13.47 12.82
N SER A 84 -8.22 13.57 13.46
CA SER A 84 -7.53 12.39 14.01
C SER A 84 -8.16 11.86 15.29
N GLU A 85 -8.73 12.72 16.17
CA GLU A 85 -9.34 12.28 17.43
C GLU A 85 -10.57 11.37 17.20
N PRO A 86 -11.56 11.72 16.37
CA PRO A 86 -12.69 10.82 16.10
C PRO A 86 -12.26 9.47 15.52
N LEU A 87 -11.21 9.44 14.69
CA LEU A 87 -10.65 8.17 14.20
C LEU A 87 -10.06 7.33 15.33
N VAL A 88 -9.34 7.96 16.27
CA VAL A 88 -8.80 7.26 17.45
C VAL A 88 -9.93 6.74 18.34
N GLU A 89 -11.00 7.50 18.50
CA GLU A 89 -12.20 7.07 19.26
C GLU A 89 -12.89 5.89 18.59
N TYR A 90 -13.09 5.94 17.27
CA TYR A 90 -13.62 4.81 16.51
C TYR A 90 -12.76 3.54 16.69
N LEU A 91 -11.44 3.67 16.62
CA LEU A 91 -10.50 2.55 16.76
C LEU A 91 -10.48 1.92 18.16
N ALA A 92 -11.05 2.56 19.17
CA ALA A 92 -11.22 1.98 20.51
C ALA A 92 -12.32 0.88 20.54
N SER A 93 -13.35 0.99 19.66
CA SER A 93 -14.41 0.01 19.50
C SER A 93 -14.88 -0.06 18.04
N PRO A 94 -14.03 -0.56 17.13
CA PRO A 94 -14.31 -0.54 15.70
C PRO A 94 -15.40 -1.54 15.31
N SER A 95 -16.13 -1.22 14.23
CA SER A 95 -17.08 -2.15 13.62
C SER A 95 -16.39 -3.48 13.26
N PRO A 96 -16.96 -4.63 13.66
CA PRO A 96 -16.34 -5.94 13.41
C PRO A 96 -16.37 -6.35 11.93
N THR A 97 -17.22 -5.71 11.13
CA THR A 97 -17.41 -6.00 9.69
C THR A 97 -16.81 -4.93 8.78
N THR A 98 -16.06 -3.97 9.33
CA THR A 98 -15.41 -2.93 8.56
C THR A 98 -13.90 -3.00 8.73
N VAL A 99 -13.18 -2.86 7.64
CA VAL A 99 -11.71 -2.73 7.62
C VAL A 99 -11.35 -1.30 7.28
N CYS A 100 -10.72 -0.59 8.20
CA CYS A 100 -10.18 0.75 8.00
C CYS A 100 -8.72 0.66 7.55
N LEU A 101 -8.40 1.13 6.36
CA LEU A 101 -7.05 1.15 5.81
C LEU A 101 -6.52 2.59 5.80
N VAL A 102 -5.64 2.91 6.73
CA VAL A 102 -5.01 4.23 6.86
C VAL A 102 -3.69 4.24 6.08
N ILE A 103 -3.50 5.20 5.18
CA ILE A 103 -2.31 5.32 4.34
C ILE A 103 -1.61 6.65 4.64
N ALA A 104 -0.31 6.60 4.89
CA ALA A 104 0.50 7.77 5.18
C ALA A 104 1.93 7.60 4.63
N ASP A 105 2.51 8.66 4.06
CA ASP A 105 3.93 8.65 3.69
C ASP A 105 4.82 8.56 4.94
N SER A 106 4.38 9.23 6.01
CA SER A 106 5.03 9.18 7.31
C SER A 106 3.98 9.40 8.41
N LEU A 107 4.09 8.65 9.49
CA LEU A 107 3.29 8.88 10.69
C LEU A 107 4.17 8.56 11.91
N ALA A 108 4.37 9.55 12.76
CA ALA A 108 5.25 9.38 13.93
C ALA A 108 4.66 8.35 14.90
N LYS A 109 5.50 7.42 15.37
CA LYS A 109 5.10 6.31 16.26
C LYS A 109 4.53 6.76 17.60
N ASN A 110 4.78 8.02 18.01
CA ASN A 110 4.25 8.61 19.24
C ASN A 110 2.85 9.22 19.06
N THR A 111 2.32 9.33 17.83
CA THR A 111 0.97 9.84 17.58
C THR A 111 -0.10 8.89 18.14
N ARG A 112 -1.24 9.46 18.56
CA ARG A 112 -2.36 8.68 19.10
C ARG A 112 -2.93 7.71 18.04
N LEU A 113 -3.05 8.16 16.79
CA LEU A 113 -3.55 7.33 15.68
C LEU A 113 -2.63 6.13 15.43
N TYR A 114 -1.30 6.35 15.33
CA TYR A 114 -0.35 5.25 15.17
C TYR A 114 -0.48 4.22 16.31
N LYS A 115 -0.49 4.72 17.56
CA LYS A 115 -0.60 3.85 18.75
C LYS A 115 -1.91 3.08 18.80
N ALA A 116 -3.03 3.71 18.41
CA ALA A 116 -4.33 3.05 18.38
C ALA A 116 -4.32 1.86 17.41
N ILE A 117 -3.79 2.02 16.19
CA ILE A 117 -3.71 0.94 15.20
C ILE A 117 -2.68 -0.12 15.63
N ALA A 118 -1.50 0.29 16.08
CA ALA A 118 -0.45 -0.65 16.51
C ALA A 118 -0.84 -1.50 17.73
N LYS A 119 -1.78 -1.01 18.56
CA LYS A 119 -2.34 -1.74 19.71
C LYS A 119 -3.26 -2.90 19.29
N ILE A 120 -3.87 -2.83 18.10
CA ILE A 120 -4.76 -3.88 17.59
C ILE A 120 -3.97 -5.17 17.38
N ASP A 121 -2.89 -5.11 16.62
CA ASP A 121 -1.98 -6.22 16.38
C ASP A 121 -0.66 -5.68 15.80
N LYS A 122 0.46 -6.41 15.99
CA LYS A 122 1.76 -6.07 15.37
C LYS A 122 1.70 -6.08 13.83
N LYS A 123 0.82 -6.88 13.25
CA LYS A 123 0.60 -6.98 11.80
C LYS A 123 -0.29 -5.86 11.24
N ALA A 124 -0.91 -5.06 12.10
CA ALA A 124 -1.73 -3.92 11.68
C ALA A 124 -0.89 -2.81 11.04
N VAL A 125 0.40 -2.73 11.33
CA VAL A 125 1.31 -1.74 10.74
C VAL A 125 2.13 -2.39 9.63
N ILE A 126 1.88 -1.94 8.40
CA ILE A 126 2.56 -2.40 7.19
C ILE A 126 3.60 -1.34 6.82
N ASP A 127 4.87 -1.67 7.02
CA ASP A 127 5.99 -0.78 6.71
C ASP A 127 6.29 -0.80 5.20
N CYS A 128 6.01 0.33 4.56
CA CYS A 128 6.33 0.61 3.16
C CYS A 128 7.46 1.66 3.04
N SER A 129 8.38 1.69 3.98
CA SER A 129 9.56 2.55 3.90
C SER A 129 10.34 2.32 2.62
N GLY A 130 10.89 3.40 2.09
CA GLY A 130 11.72 3.36 0.88
C GLY A 130 12.90 2.40 1.04
N THR A 131 13.23 1.72 -0.04
CA THR A 131 14.40 0.84 -0.10
C THR A 131 15.66 1.71 -0.16
N LYS A 132 16.66 1.39 0.65
CA LYS A 132 17.93 2.11 0.63
C LYS A 132 18.66 1.86 -0.69
N ARG A 133 19.42 2.86 -1.17
CA ARG A 133 20.07 2.83 -2.49
C ARG A 133 20.83 1.53 -2.77
N TRP A 134 21.60 1.06 -1.79
CA TRP A 134 22.38 -0.20 -1.94
C TRP A 134 21.55 -1.47 -1.95
N GLU A 135 20.29 -1.41 -1.55
CA GLU A 135 19.35 -2.53 -1.57
C GLU A 135 18.52 -2.56 -2.86
N LEU A 136 18.51 -1.44 -3.62
CA LEU A 136 17.70 -1.31 -4.83
C LEU A 136 18.01 -2.38 -5.90
N PRO A 137 19.28 -2.73 -6.23
CA PRO A 137 19.52 -3.78 -7.21
C PRO A 137 18.89 -5.13 -6.81
N ARG A 138 19.00 -5.51 -5.54
CA ARG A 138 18.35 -6.71 -5.02
C ARG A 138 16.82 -6.60 -5.09
N ARG A 139 16.28 -5.42 -4.84
CA ARG A 139 14.84 -5.16 -4.97
C ARG A 139 14.37 -5.33 -6.41
N VAL A 140 15.13 -4.79 -7.38
CA VAL A 140 14.88 -4.94 -8.82
C VAL A 140 14.87 -6.43 -9.22
N GLN A 141 15.81 -7.23 -8.72
CA GLN A 141 15.83 -8.68 -8.97
C GLN A 141 14.56 -9.37 -8.45
N GLN A 142 14.09 -9.02 -7.26
CA GLN A 142 12.83 -9.55 -6.71
C GLN A 142 11.62 -9.15 -7.57
N MET A 143 11.59 -7.91 -8.06
CA MET A 143 10.50 -7.41 -8.93
C MET A 143 10.53 -8.12 -10.29
N ALA A 144 11.71 -8.41 -10.85
CA ALA A 144 11.85 -9.21 -12.07
C ALA A 144 11.28 -10.62 -11.89
N THR A 145 11.61 -11.28 -10.77
CA THR A 145 11.09 -12.62 -10.45
C THR A 145 9.56 -12.63 -10.35
N GLN A 146 8.95 -11.59 -9.78
CA GLN A 146 7.48 -11.46 -9.72
C GLN A 146 6.82 -11.34 -11.11
N ARG A 147 7.60 -10.93 -12.13
CA ARG A 147 7.18 -10.86 -13.55
C ARG A 147 7.57 -12.10 -14.37
N GLY A 148 8.06 -13.15 -13.71
CA GLY A 148 8.50 -14.38 -14.39
C GLY A 148 9.81 -14.24 -15.16
N LYS A 149 10.60 -13.18 -14.88
CA LYS A 149 11.93 -12.96 -15.47
C LYS A 149 13.01 -13.00 -14.38
N SER A 150 14.24 -13.19 -14.81
CA SER A 150 15.42 -12.88 -13.98
C SER A 150 16.14 -11.65 -14.55
N ILE A 151 16.97 -11.01 -13.76
CA ILE A 151 17.82 -9.91 -14.18
C ILE A 151 19.20 -10.08 -13.55
N SER A 152 20.27 -9.93 -14.33
CA SER A 152 21.62 -10.03 -13.82
C SER A 152 21.93 -8.89 -12.84
N THR A 153 22.91 -9.09 -11.94
CA THR A 153 23.26 -8.04 -10.96
C THR A 153 23.73 -6.78 -11.66
N ALA A 154 24.57 -6.91 -12.68
CA ALA A 154 25.04 -5.76 -13.46
C ALA A 154 23.90 -5.00 -14.15
N ALA A 155 22.94 -5.72 -14.73
CA ALA A 155 21.73 -5.12 -15.33
C ALA A 155 20.84 -4.42 -14.28
N ALA A 156 20.70 -4.99 -13.09
CA ALA A 156 19.94 -4.38 -12.02
C ALA A 156 20.59 -3.09 -11.48
N GLU A 157 21.91 -3.08 -11.34
CA GLU A 157 22.68 -1.90 -10.95
C GLU A 157 22.59 -0.79 -12.01
N GLU A 158 22.72 -1.13 -13.28
CA GLU A 158 22.59 -0.19 -14.40
C GLU A 158 21.16 0.37 -14.48
N LEU A 159 20.13 -0.45 -14.29
CA LEU A 159 18.75 0.01 -14.24
C LEU A 159 18.55 1.05 -13.13
N VAL A 160 19.07 0.79 -11.93
CA VAL A 160 19.02 1.75 -10.82
C VAL A 160 19.80 3.03 -11.15
N SER A 161 20.93 2.91 -11.84
CA SER A 161 21.75 4.06 -12.26
C SER A 161 20.99 4.99 -13.21
N ARG A 162 20.25 4.44 -14.17
CA ARG A 162 19.50 5.20 -15.19
C ARG A 162 18.14 5.70 -14.70
N SER A 163 17.36 4.82 -14.07
CA SER A 163 16.00 5.14 -13.64
C SER A 163 15.93 5.85 -12.28
N GLY A 164 17.05 5.92 -11.54
CA GLY A 164 17.12 6.53 -10.21
C GLY A 164 16.54 5.65 -9.09
N GLU A 165 16.27 6.27 -7.95
CA GLU A 165 15.87 5.54 -6.72
C GLU A 165 14.35 5.40 -6.54
N ASN A 166 13.56 5.96 -7.46
CA ASN A 166 12.10 5.88 -7.39
C ASN A 166 11.63 4.48 -7.79
N THR A 167 11.12 3.72 -6.81
CA THR A 167 10.69 2.33 -7.01
C THR A 167 9.60 2.18 -8.07
N ARG A 168 8.72 3.17 -8.26
CA ARG A 168 7.69 3.15 -9.30
C ARG A 168 8.30 3.31 -10.71
N MET A 169 9.31 4.18 -10.86
CA MET A 169 10.04 4.29 -12.13
C MET A 169 10.78 3.00 -12.44
N LEU A 170 11.51 2.47 -11.47
CA LEU A 170 12.19 1.17 -11.59
C LEU A 170 11.21 0.05 -11.98
N ASP A 171 10.02 0.03 -11.40
CA ASP A 171 8.98 -0.96 -11.70
C ASP A 171 8.45 -0.83 -13.13
N ASN A 172 8.20 0.40 -13.58
CA ASN A 172 7.74 0.69 -14.94
C ASN A 172 8.81 0.32 -15.98
N ASP A 173 10.07 0.70 -15.75
CA ASP A 173 11.15 0.39 -16.67
C ASP A 173 11.45 -1.11 -16.71
N LEU A 174 11.38 -1.77 -15.58
CA LEU A 174 11.48 -3.23 -15.51
C LEU A 174 10.32 -3.94 -16.24
N ALA A 175 9.10 -3.42 -16.13
CA ALA A 175 7.95 -3.94 -16.87
C ALA A 175 8.16 -3.80 -18.39
N LYS A 176 8.71 -2.67 -18.85
CA LYS A 176 9.09 -2.42 -20.23
C LYS A 176 10.16 -3.43 -20.72
N LEU A 177 11.23 -3.61 -19.94
CA LEU A 177 12.26 -4.60 -20.24
C LEU A 177 11.71 -6.01 -20.32
N ALA A 178 10.82 -6.40 -19.39
CA ALA A 178 10.22 -7.73 -19.38
C ALA A 178 9.36 -8.02 -20.62
N GLN A 179 8.80 -6.99 -21.26
CA GLN A 179 8.05 -7.11 -22.53
C GLN A 179 8.97 -7.13 -23.75
N MET A 180 10.07 -6.37 -23.72
CA MET A 180 10.97 -6.23 -24.88
C MET A 180 12.01 -7.35 -24.99
N VAL A 181 12.38 -7.96 -23.88
CA VAL A 181 13.38 -9.03 -23.81
C VAL A 181 12.66 -10.39 -23.86
N GLU A 182 12.83 -11.13 -24.94
CA GLU A 182 12.22 -12.49 -25.08
C GLU A 182 12.91 -13.49 -24.14
N ALA A 183 14.21 -13.37 -23.95
CA ALA A 183 15.00 -14.26 -23.07
C ALA A 183 14.45 -14.27 -21.64
N PRO A 184 14.58 -15.40 -20.90
CA PRO A 184 14.13 -15.49 -19.52
C PRO A 184 14.95 -14.61 -18.57
N GLN A 185 16.16 -14.19 -18.96
CA GLN A 185 17.05 -13.34 -18.20
C GLN A 185 17.33 -12.02 -18.93
N ILE A 186 17.21 -10.93 -18.22
CA ILE A 186 17.54 -9.57 -18.68
C ILE A 186 19.01 -9.31 -18.36
N GLU A 187 19.78 -8.97 -19.37
CA GLU A 187 21.21 -8.70 -19.28
C GLU A 187 21.51 -7.20 -19.37
N LEU A 188 22.76 -6.83 -19.04
CA LEU A 188 23.23 -5.44 -19.07
C LEU A 188 22.96 -4.78 -20.43
N ALA A 189 23.26 -5.47 -21.53
CA ALA A 189 23.06 -4.96 -22.89
C ALA A 189 21.58 -4.64 -23.20
N ASP A 190 20.62 -5.33 -22.57
CA ASP A 190 19.19 -5.06 -22.72
C ASP A 190 18.82 -3.74 -22.04
N VAL A 191 19.37 -3.49 -20.84
CA VAL A 191 19.15 -2.22 -20.13
C VAL A 191 19.76 -1.06 -20.91
N GLU A 192 21.01 -1.21 -21.39
CA GLU A 192 21.68 -0.19 -22.19
C GLU A 192 20.93 0.14 -23.49
N ARG A 193 20.29 -0.85 -24.09
CA ARG A 193 19.54 -0.71 -25.34
C ARG A 193 18.17 -0.04 -25.15
N TRP A 194 17.45 -0.34 -24.07
CA TRP A 194 16.03 0.00 -23.96
C TRP A 194 15.71 1.07 -22.91
N ILE A 195 16.63 1.34 -21.98
CA ILE A 195 16.47 2.36 -20.93
C ILE A 195 17.47 3.49 -21.18
N VAL A 196 16.95 4.67 -21.44
CA VAL A 196 17.76 5.88 -21.79
C VAL A 196 17.98 6.73 -20.53
#